data_d5e1f808178c869211ade361b84b9048
#
_entry.id   d5e1f808178c869211ade361b84b9048
#
_cell.length_a   1.000
_cell.length_b   1.000
_cell.length_c   1.000
_cell.angle_alpha   90.00
_cell.angle_beta   90.00
_cell.angle_gamma   90.00
#
_symmetry.space_group_name_H-M   'P 1'
#
loop_
_entity.id
_entity.type
_entity.pdbx_description
1 polymer ?
#
loop_
_entity_poly.entity_id
_entity_poly.type
_entity_poly.pdbx_seq_one_letter_code
_entity_poly.pdbx_strand_id
1 'polypeptide(L)' 'DAGAENAIRKSLIELAKNGTSIIVISQDLDELFEISHSISVIFNGQLSKSYETKNISVSEIGLLMGGKSID' A
#
# COMPACT_ATOMS: atom_id res chain seq x y z
N ASP A 1 6.76 -15.40 10.95
CA ASP A 1 7.48 -14.59 11.94
C ASP A 1 8.07 -13.33 11.31
N ALA A 2 8.63 -12.45 12.11
CA ALA A 2 9.15 -11.18 11.62
C ALA A 2 10.29 -11.34 10.63
N GLY A 3 11.12 -12.37 10.77
CA GLY A 3 12.21 -12.64 9.83
C GLY A 3 11.70 -13.07 8.46
N ALA A 4 10.67 -13.93 8.45
CA ALA A 4 10.07 -14.38 7.20
C ALA A 4 9.35 -13.23 6.49
N GLU A 5 8.64 -12.39 7.23
CA GLU A 5 7.96 -11.21 6.67
C GLU A 5 8.96 -10.24 6.05
N ASN A 6 10.08 -10.01 6.71
CA ASN A 6 11.13 -9.13 6.17
C ASN A 6 11.74 -9.70 4.89
N ALA A 7 11.95 -11.01 4.83
CA ALA A 7 12.49 -11.67 3.65
C ALA A 7 11.52 -11.54 2.47
N ILE A 8 10.23 -11.70 2.72
CA ILE A 8 9.21 -11.55 1.68
C ILE A 8 9.18 -10.12 1.16
N ARG A 9 9.19 -9.13 2.05
CA ARG A 9 9.20 -7.72 1.66
C ARG A 9 10.41 -7.37 0.80
N LYS A 10 11.59 -7.85 1.19
CA LYS A 10 12.81 -7.64 0.41
C LYS A 10 12.70 -8.25 -0.97
N SER A 11 12.15 -9.46 -1.07
CA SER A 11 11.95 -10.13 -2.35
C SER A 11 11.03 -9.34 -3.27
N LEU A 12 9.94 -8.80 -2.74
CA LEU A 12 8.99 -7.99 -3.51
C LEU A 12 9.67 -6.72 -4.03
N ILE A 13 10.42 -6.04 -3.20
CA ILE A 13 11.15 -4.82 -3.59
C ILE A 13 12.16 -5.13 -4.69
N GLU A 14 12.91 -6.23 -4.57
CA GLU A 14 13.88 -6.64 -5.58
C GLU A 14 13.20 -6.92 -6.93
N LEU A 15 12.07 -7.64 -6.92
CA LEU A 15 11.32 -7.91 -8.13
C LEU A 15 10.85 -6.63 -8.80
N ALA A 16 10.34 -5.68 -8.01
CA ALA A 16 9.87 -4.40 -8.53
C ALA A 16 11.02 -3.60 -9.15
N LYS A 17 12.18 -3.58 -8.52
CA LYS A 17 13.36 -2.90 -9.06
C LYS A 17 13.80 -3.49 -10.39
N ASN A 18 13.54 -4.77 -10.61
CA ASN A 18 13.88 -5.46 -11.85
C ASN A 18 12.77 -5.38 -12.91
N GLY A 19 11.79 -4.50 -12.71
CA GLY A 19 10.77 -4.23 -13.71
C GLY A 19 9.49 -5.04 -13.58
N THR A 20 9.35 -5.85 -12.53
CA THR A 20 8.12 -6.62 -12.30
C THR A 20 7.05 -5.70 -11.70
N SER A 21 5.84 -5.73 -12.25
CA SER A 21 4.69 -5.05 -11.66
C SER A 21 4.07 -5.95 -10.61
N ILE A 22 3.82 -5.40 -9.43
CA ILE A 22 3.32 -6.16 -8.28
C ILE A 22 2.11 -5.45 -7.69
N ILE A 23 1.06 -6.21 -7.40
CA ILE A 23 -0.09 -5.72 -6.67
C ILE A 23 -0.14 -6.46 -5.34
N VAL A 24 -0.22 -5.71 -4.25
CA VAL A 24 -0.37 -6.24 -2.89
C VAL A 24 -1.68 -5.76 -2.32
N ILE A 25 -2.47 -6.67 -1.77
CA ILE A 25 -3.72 -6.36 -1.10
C ILE A 25 -3.55 -6.71 0.37
N SER A 26 -3.71 -5.70 1.23
CA SER A 26 -3.46 -5.86 2.65
C SER A 26 -4.21 -4.80 3.45
N GLN A 27 -4.44 -5.05 4.73
CA GLN A 27 -4.93 -4.06 5.68
C GLN A 27 -3.81 -3.53 6.57
N ASP A 28 -2.60 -4.06 6.40
CA ASP A 28 -1.44 -3.63 7.18
C ASP A 28 -0.83 -2.39 6.52
N LEU A 29 -1.17 -1.22 7.05
CA LEU A 29 -0.72 0.06 6.49
C LEU A 29 0.79 0.24 6.63
N ASP A 30 1.39 -0.22 7.72
CA ASP A 30 2.83 -0.10 7.91
C ASP A 30 3.57 -0.82 6.79
N GLU A 31 3.13 -2.03 6.47
CA GLU A 31 3.70 -2.81 5.39
C GLU A 31 3.51 -2.12 4.03
N LEU A 32 2.28 -1.67 3.76
CA LEU A 32 1.97 -1.03 2.48
C LEU A 32 2.79 0.25 2.27
N PHE A 33 2.95 1.06 3.31
CA PHE A 33 3.75 2.28 3.22
C PHE A 33 5.24 1.98 3.03
N GLU A 34 5.70 0.84 3.51
CA GLU A 34 7.11 0.45 3.37
C GLU A 34 7.45 -0.01 1.95
N ILE A 35 6.54 -0.76 1.30
CA ILE A 35 6.88 -1.44 0.04
C ILE A 35 6.21 -0.86 -1.20
N SER A 36 5.19 -0.02 -1.06
CA SER A 36 4.36 0.38 -2.21
C SER A 36 4.76 1.74 -2.76
N HIS A 37 4.77 1.87 -4.08
CA HIS A 37 4.95 3.16 -4.77
C HIS A 37 3.67 3.98 -4.72
N SER A 38 2.52 3.30 -4.78
CA SER A 38 1.22 3.94 -4.74
C SER A 38 0.23 3.07 -4.00
N ILE A 39 -0.80 3.68 -3.44
CA ILE A 39 -1.82 3.02 -2.65
C ILE A 39 -3.19 3.49 -3.13
N SER A 40 -4.12 2.55 -3.27
CA SER A 40 -5.54 2.83 -3.49
C SER A 40 -6.34 2.12 -2.42
N VAL A 41 -7.51 2.65 -2.09
CA VAL A 41 -8.35 2.09 -1.03
C VAL A 41 -9.66 1.59 -1.63
N ILE A 42 -10.07 0.39 -1.22
CA ILE A 42 -11.38 -0.17 -1.57
C ILE A 42 -12.35 0.08 -0.42
N PHE A 43 -13.49 0.70 -0.72
CA PHE A 43 -14.54 0.91 0.25
C PHE A 43 -15.90 0.77 -0.44
N ASN A 44 -16.78 -0.05 0.12
CA ASN A 44 -18.12 -0.29 -0.44
C ASN A 44 -18.09 -0.67 -1.92
N GLY A 45 -17.16 -1.53 -2.30
CA GLY A 45 -17.07 -2.00 -3.67
C GLY A 45 -16.50 -0.99 -4.66
N GLN A 46 -15.99 0.14 -4.18
CA GLN A 46 -15.39 1.16 -5.04
C GLN A 46 -13.92 1.33 -4.72
N LEU A 47 -13.13 1.49 -5.75
CA LEU A 47 -11.69 1.72 -5.62
C LEU A 47 -11.43 3.22 -5.72
N SER A 48 -10.68 3.77 -4.75
CA SER A 48 -10.28 5.16 -4.81
C SER A 48 -9.28 5.38 -5.94
N LYS A 49 -9.00 6.65 -6.25
CA LYS A 49 -7.87 6.95 -7.13
C LYS A 49 -6.57 6.50 -6.48
N SER A 50 -5.52 6.42 -7.26
CA SER A 50 -4.19 6.02 -6.79
C SER A 50 -3.47 7.22 -6.19
N TYR A 51 -2.90 7.05 -5.00
CA TYR A 51 -2.12 8.08 -4.32
C TYR A 51 -0.67 7.65 -4.25
N GLU A 52 0.25 8.55 -4.58
CA GLU A 52 1.67 8.26 -4.41
C GLU A 52 1.96 8.11 -2.90
N THR A 53 2.60 7.01 -2.52
CA THR A 53 2.87 6.70 -1.12
C THR A 53 3.67 7.81 -0.43
N LYS A 54 4.61 8.42 -1.13
CA LYS A 54 5.44 9.49 -0.58
C LYS A 54 4.69 10.80 -0.35
N ASN A 55 3.49 10.94 -0.92
CA ASN A 55 2.72 12.18 -0.88
C ASN A 55 1.43 12.07 -0.05
N ILE A 56 1.20 10.94 0.58
CA ILE A 56 0.00 10.73 1.39
C ILE A 56 0.40 10.18 2.76
N SER A 57 -0.38 10.52 3.78
CA SER A 57 -0.11 10.07 5.16
C SER A 57 -0.92 8.84 5.52
N VAL A 58 -0.46 8.14 6.56
CA VAL A 58 -1.21 7.02 7.13
C VAL A 58 -2.59 7.48 7.59
N SER A 59 -2.68 8.66 8.20
CA SER A 59 -3.96 9.22 8.64
C SER A 59 -4.93 9.43 7.49
N GLU A 60 -4.45 9.94 6.37
CA GLU A 60 -5.27 10.15 5.19
C GLU A 60 -5.78 8.84 4.61
N ILE A 61 -4.91 7.83 4.52
CA ILE A 61 -5.34 6.50 4.08
C ILE A 61 -6.38 5.93 5.05
N GLY A 62 -6.18 6.12 6.36
CA GLY A 62 -7.13 5.69 7.37
C GLY A 62 -8.51 6.31 7.16
N LEU A 63 -8.58 7.60 6.82
CA LEU A 63 -9.85 8.26 6.52
C LEU A 63 -10.54 7.63 5.31
N LEU A 64 -9.79 7.36 4.25
CA LEU A 64 -10.32 6.70 3.06
C LEU A 64 -10.84 5.30 3.38
N MET A 65 -10.16 4.55 4.24
CA MET A 65 -10.59 3.23 4.65
C MET A 65 -11.91 3.28 5.42
N GLY A 66 -12.19 4.39 6.09
CA GLY A 66 -13.46 4.62 6.78
C GLY A 66 -14.54 5.24 5.88
N GLY A 67 -14.28 5.37 4.59
CA GLY A 67 -15.24 5.93 3.65
C GLY A 67 -15.26 7.45 3.59
N LYS A 68 -14.29 8.11 4.20
CA LYS A 68 -14.19 9.58 4.18
C LYS A 68 -13.45 10.04 2.93
N SER A 69 -13.73 11.25 2.49
CA SER A 69 -13.01 11.88 1.40
C SER A 69 -11.89 12.76 1.94
N ILE A 70 -10.77 12.81 1.22
CA ILE A 70 -9.65 13.70 1.55
C ILE A 70 -9.42 14.75 0.46
N ASP A 71 -10.18 14.67 -0.62
CA ASP A 71 -10.07 15.61 -1.75
C ASP A 71 -11.08 16.74 -1.64
#